data_d8d674f195aa89396b288bb6a80ae1ab
#
_entry.id   d8d674f195aa89396b288bb6a80ae1ab
#
_cell.length_a   1.000
_cell.length_b   1.000
_cell.length_c   1.000
_cell.angle_alpha   90.00
_cell.angle_beta   90.00
_cell.angle_gamma   90.00
#
_symmetry.space_group_name_H-M   'P 1'
#
loop_
_entity.id
_entity.type
_entity.pdbx_description
1 polymer ?
#
loop_
_entity_poly.entity_id
_entity_poly.type
_entity_poly.pdbx_seq_one_letter_code
_entity_poly.pdbx_strand_id
1 'polypeptide(L)'
;MRNFIVADNQELTRFALESLLRKDEENVVYRAFDRARLVELLREHESAVVLLDYTLFDFADEEQLLIIAERFNLSDWILISDDLSPQFIRRVIYSSHQFSVVFKDGPLSELHEALQAVGRHTRYLSQRALETIITQQQEDDKADNILTQTEREIVKSIALGKTTKEIAAERFSSIHTVTTHRKNIFRKLGINTAHEAVKYALRAGLIDPSEFYI
;
A
#
# COMPACT_ATOMS: atom_id res chain seq x y z
N MET A 1 -1.58 -20.04 24.88
CA MET A 1 -0.76 -18.86 25.25
C MET A 1 -0.32 -18.18 23.98
N ARG A 2 -0.70 -16.91 23.77
CA ARG A 2 -0.30 -16.11 22.60
C ARG A 2 0.43 -14.86 23.04
N ASN A 3 1.46 -14.49 22.30
CA ASN A 3 2.20 -13.26 22.52
C ASN A 3 1.64 -12.16 21.61
N PHE A 4 1.29 -11.04 22.21
CA PHE A 4 0.83 -9.84 21.51
C PHE A 4 1.80 -8.69 21.74
N ILE A 5 2.11 -7.95 20.70
CA ILE A 5 2.94 -6.74 20.78
C ILE A 5 2.05 -5.56 20.36
N VAL A 6 1.80 -4.64 21.30
CA VAL A 6 1.04 -3.41 21.01
C VAL A 6 2.03 -2.30 20.70
N ALA A 7 2.00 -1.85 19.45
CA ALA A 7 2.84 -0.81 18.85
C ALA A 7 1.96 0.39 18.47
N ASP A 8 1.44 1.08 19.50
CA ASP A 8 0.59 2.26 19.38
C ASP A 8 1.06 3.33 20.35
N ASN A 9 1.33 4.54 19.87
CA ASN A 9 1.82 5.66 20.65
C ASN A 9 0.70 6.52 21.24
N GLN A 10 -0.58 6.23 20.92
CA GLN A 10 -1.74 6.84 21.58
C GLN A 10 -2.07 6.12 22.88
N GLU A 11 -2.02 6.82 24.00
CA GLU A 11 -2.19 6.23 25.32
C GLU A 11 -3.56 5.57 25.50
N LEU A 12 -4.63 6.23 25.06
CA LEU A 12 -5.99 5.72 25.20
C LEU A 12 -6.22 4.44 24.36
N THR A 13 -5.78 4.45 23.10
CA THR A 13 -5.91 3.30 22.21
C THR A 13 -5.09 2.12 22.74
N ARG A 14 -3.86 2.37 23.13
CA ARG A 14 -2.99 1.35 23.75
C ARG A 14 -3.65 0.74 24.99
N PHE A 15 -4.18 1.56 25.90
CA PHE A 15 -4.88 1.08 27.09
C PHE A 15 -6.08 0.20 26.72
N ALA A 16 -6.88 0.63 25.75
CA ALA A 16 -8.05 -0.13 25.28
C ALA A 16 -7.64 -1.48 24.69
N LEU A 17 -6.62 -1.51 23.80
CA LEU A 17 -6.10 -2.73 23.19
C LEU A 17 -5.56 -3.70 24.24
N GLU A 18 -4.73 -3.23 25.17
CA GLU A 18 -4.20 -4.05 26.24
C GLU A 18 -5.30 -4.61 27.15
N SER A 19 -6.29 -3.78 27.52
CA SER A 19 -7.42 -4.20 28.34
C SER A 19 -8.25 -5.28 27.64
N LEU A 20 -8.42 -5.17 26.31
CA LEU A 20 -9.12 -6.16 25.51
C LEU A 20 -8.35 -7.49 25.45
N LEU A 21 -7.06 -7.44 25.15
CA LEU A 21 -6.21 -8.62 24.99
C LEU A 21 -6.03 -9.40 26.31
N ARG A 22 -5.92 -8.69 27.44
CA ARG A 22 -5.77 -9.29 28.79
C ARG A 22 -7.04 -9.91 29.36
N LYS A 23 -8.19 -9.81 28.68
CA LYS A 23 -9.41 -10.55 29.09
C LYS A 23 -9.23 -12.06 28.98
N ASP A 24 -8.37 -12.50 28.09
CA ASP A 24 -7.94 -13.89 28.01
C ASP A 24 -6.62 -14.03 28.78
N GLU A 25 -6.66 -14.78 29.87
CA GLU A 25 -5.51 -14.99 30.77
C GLU A 25 -4.35 -15.72 30.14
N GLU A 26 -4.58 -16.40 29.00
CA GLU A 26 -3.54 -17.05 28.23
C GLU A 26 -2.71 -16.09 27.35
N ASN A 27 -3.15 -14.85 27.21
CA ASN A 27 -2.47 -13.86 26.39
C ASN A 27 -1.38 -13.10 27.18
N VAL A 28 -0.20 -13.02 26.59
CA VAL A 28 0.89 -12.17 27.09
C VAL A 28 1.01 -10.95 26.20
N VAL A 29 0.95 -9.75 26.82
CA VAL A 29 0.93 -8.49 26.09
C VAL A 29 2.17 -7.67 26.38
N TYR A 30 2.93 -7.35 25.34
CA TYR A 30 4.13 -6.54 25.35
C TYR A 30 3.84 -5.17 24.72
N ARG A 31 4.70 -4.17 25.03
CA ARG A 31 4.63 -2.82 24.46
C ARG A 31 5.87 -2.52 23.64
N ALA A 32 5.65 -1.98 22.45
CA ALA A 32 6.70 -1.36 21.66
C ALA A 32 6.37 0.13 21.48
N PHE A 33 7.30 1.02 21.82
CA PHE A 33 7.14 2.47 21.68
C PHE A 33 7.87 2.98 20.43
N ASP A 34 8.80 2.20 19.91
CA ASP A 34 9.58 2.48 18.74
C ASP A 34 9.92 1.19 17.98
N ARG A 35 10.45 1.36 16.78
CA ARG A 35 10.84 0.27 15.90
C ARG A 35 11.94 -0.62 16.49
N ALA A 36 12.89 -0.04 17.24
CA ALA A 36 13.98 -0.82 17.83
C ALA A 36 13.43 -1.82 18.85
N ARG A 37 12.55 -1.35 19.74
CA ARG A 37 11.90 -2.24 20.72
C ARG A 37 10.96 -3.25 20.07
N LEU A 38 10.27 -2.88 19.01
CA LEU A 38 9.44 -3.80 18.22
C LEU A 38 10.28 -4.95 17.66
N VAL A 39 11.43 -4.65 17.06
CA VAL A 39 12.34 -5.66 16.50
C VAL A 39 12.94 -6.56 17.59
N GLU A 40 13.28 -6.03 18.76
CA GLU A 40 13.73 -6.85 19.89
C GLU A 40 12.66 -7.84 20.33
N LEU A 41 11.43 -7.38 20.54
CA LEU A 41 10.30 -8.21 20.94
C LEU A 41 9.97 -9.28 19.88
N LEU A 42 10.07 -8.97 18.60
CA LEU A 42 9.88 -9.93 17.52
C LEU A 42 10.98 -11.01 17.49
N ARG A 43 12.19 -10.70 17.90
CA ARG A 43 13.28 -11.71 18.07
C ARG A 43 13.03 -12.63 19.26
N GLU A 44 12.47 -12.11 20.35
CA GLU A 44 12.13 -12.88 21.55
C GLU A 44 10.87 -13.74 21.33
N HIS A 45 9.97 -13.29 20.46
CA HIS A 45 8.64 -13.86 20.24
C HIS A 45 8.31 -13.93 18.74
N GLU A 46 8.96 -14.85 18.01
CA GLU A 46 8.91 -14.95 16.55
C GLU A 46 7.50 -15.12 15.96
N SER A 47 6.57 -15.72 16.72
CA SER A 47 5.16 -15.92 16.30
C SER A 47 4.18 -14.96 16.98
N ALA A 48 4.66 -13.79 17.42
CA ALA A 48 3.80 -12.80 18.05
C ALA A 48 2.80 -12.20 17.05
N VAL A 49 1.65 -11.76 17.57
CA VAL A 49 0.69 -10.92 16.87
C VAL A 49 0.99 -9.46 17.18
N VAL A 50 1.32 -8.67 16.15
CA VAL A 50 1.62 -7.24 16.28
C VAL A 50 0.37 -6.43 15.99
N LEU A 51 -0.10 -5.62 16.96
CA LEU A 51 -1.12 -4.60 16.74
C LEU A 51 -0.40 -3.27 16.54
N LEU A 52 -0.44 -2.73 15.32
CA LEU A 52 0.37 -1.58 14.90
C LEU A 52 -0.50 -0.41 14.44
N ASP A 53 -0.34 0.75 15.07
CA ASP A 53 -0.73 2.02 14.47
C ASP A 53 0.36 2.54 13.55
N TYR A 54 0.29 2.19 12.27
CA TYR A 54 1.32 2.56 11.31
C TYR A 54 1.50 4.08 11.18
N THR A 55 0.40 4.85 11.24
CA THR A 55 0.44 6.31 10.99
C THR A 55 1.15 7.09 12.09
N LEU A 56 1.18 6.60 13.31
CA LEU A 56 1.76 7.28 14.47
C LEU A 56 2.98 6.56 15.04
N PHE A 57 3.40 5.47 14.42
CA PHE A 57 4.55 4.70 14.87
C PHE A 57 5.84 5.11 14.14
N ASP A 58 6.99 4.67 14.66
CA ASP A 58 8.34 5.02 14.20
C ASP A 58 8.76 4.26 12.92
N PHE A 59 7.95 4.38 11.86
CA PHE A 59 8.32 3.95 10.50
C PHE A 59 8.52 5.16 9.59
N ALA A 60 9.63 5.20 8.85
CA ALA A 60 9.86 6.27 7.89
C ALA A 60 9.00 6.11 6.63
N ASP A 61 8.76 4.86 6.22
CA ASP A 61 7.98 4.48 5.04
C ASP A 61 7.46 3.04 5.15
N GLU A 62 6.59 2.66 4.19
CA GLU A 62 6.04 1.31 4.15
C GLU A 62 7.06 0.23 3.82
N GLU A 63 8.17 0.56 3.17
CA GLU A 63 9.21 -0.40 2.82
C GLU A 63 9.90 -0.94 4.08
N GLN A 64 10.16 -0.09 5.06
CA GLN A 64 10.70 -0.51 6.36
C GLN A 64 9.77 -1.47 7.08
N LEU A 65 8.45 -1.24 7.04
CA LEU A 65 7.47 -2.16 7.61
C LEU A 65 7.51 -3.51 6.92
N LEU A 66 7.51 -3.52 5.58
CA LEU A 66 7.53 -4.76 4.78
C LEU A 66 8.80 -5.56 4.99
N ILE A 67 9.99 -4.93 5.06
CA ILE A 67 11.26 -5.58 5.36
C ILE A 67 11.23 -6.27 6.74
N ILE A 68 10.65 -5.60 7.74
CA ILE A 68 10.54 -6.20 9.09
C ILE A 68 9.56 -7.36 9.07
N ALA A 69 8.40 -7.22 8.44
CA ALA A 69 7.42 -8.29 8.34
C ALA A 69 7.97 -9.53 7.59
N GLU A 70 8.70 -9.32 6.50
CA GLU A 70 9.35 -10.40 5.75
C GLU A 70 10.41 -11.12 6.60
N ARG A 71 11.20 -10.37 7.37
CA ARG A 71 12.21 -10.94 8.27
C ARG A 71 11.59 -11.78 9.38
N PHE A 72 10.42 -11.38 9.90
CA PHE A 72 9.67 -12.08 10.95
C PHE A 72 8.39 -12.71 10.37
N ASN A 73 8.58 -13.61 9.42
CA ASN A 73 7.53 -14.20 8.61
C ASN A 73 6.57 -15.14 9.36
N LEU A 74 6.86 -15.47 10.62
CA LEU A 74 5.98 -16.24 11.50
C LEU A 74 5.05 -15.34 12.33
N SER A 75 5.26 -14.03 12.32
CA SER A 75 4.41 -13.06 13.04
C SER A 75 3.23 -12.63 12.18
N ASP A 76 2.07 -12.47 12.80
CA ASP A 76 0.90 -11.88 12.18
C ASP A 76 0.77 -10.39 12.57
N TRP A 77 0.24 -9.57 11.67
CA TRP A 77 0.14 -8.13 11.86
C TRP A 77 -1.30 -7.65 11.71
N ILE A 78 -1.78 -6.89 12.68
CA ILE A 78 -3.05 -6.17 12.60
C ILE A 78 -2.73 -4.68 12.57
N LEU A 79 -2.90 -4.06 11.40
CA LEU A 79 -2.78 -2.62 11.25
C LEU A 79 -4.07 -1.98 11.79
N ILE A 80 -3.92 -1.10 12.79
CA ILE A 80 -5.02 -0.39 13.43
C ILE A 80 -4.70 1.09 13.39
N SER A 81 -5.26 1.84 12.45
CA SER A 81 -4.97 3.27 12.28
C SER A 81 -6.26 4.05 12.03
N ASP A 82 -6.22 5.37 12.26
CA ASP A 82 -7.35 6.26 11.95
C ASP A 82 -7.57 6.36 10.44
N ASP A 83 -6.48 6.45 9.69
CA ASP A 83 -6.52 6.50 8.24
C ASP A 83 -5.28 5.83 7.62
N LEU A 84 -5.48 5.16 6.49
CA LEU A 84 -4.42 4.52 5.69
C LEU A 84 -4.69 4.81 4.23
N SER A 85 -3.67 5.26 3.50
CA SER A 85 -3.85 5.55 2.08
C SER A 85 -4.20 4.29 1.28
N PRO A 86 -5.01 4.41 0.22
CA PRO A 86 -5.34 3.27 -0.65
C PRO A 86 -4.11 2.55 -1.21
N GLN A 87 -3.08 3.33 -1.57
CA GLN A 87 -1.81 2.82 -2.09
C GLN A 87 -1.09 1.98 -1.04
N PHE A 88 -1.02 2.46 0.21
CA PHE A 88 -0.43 1.74 1.33
C PHE A 88 -1.16 0.41 1.59
N ILE A 89 -2.50 0.44 1.70
CA ILE A 89 -3.31 -0.76 1.94
C ILE A 89 -3.05 -1.81 0.86
N ARG A 90 -3.11 -1.40 -0.42
CA ARG A 90 -2.82 -2.30 -1.54
C ARG A 90 -1.41 -2.88 -1.44
N ARG A 91 -0.40 -2.05 -1.22
CA ARG A 91 1.00 -2.49 -1.14
C ARG A 91 1.21 -3.54 -0.07
N VAL A 92 0.75 -3.31 1.16
CA VAL A 92 0.93 -4.28 2.26
C VAL A 92 0.16 -5.57 2.03
N ILE A 93 -1.07 -5.50 1.49
CA ILE A 93 -1.92 -6.67 1.25
C ILE A 93 -1.38 -7.55 0.11
N TYR A 94 -0.85 -6.96 -0.96
CA TYR A 94 -0.26 -7.71 -2.08
C TYR A 94 1.15 -8.21 -1.78
N SER A 95 1.89 -7.53 -0.90
CA SER A 95 3.27 -7.95 -0.54
C SER A 95 3.30 -9.12 0.44
N SER A 96 2.32 -9.23 1.35
CA SER A 96 2.30 -10.31 2.34
C SER A 96 0.89 -10.65 2.82
N HIS A 97 0.69 -11.93 3.14
CA HIS A 97 -0.54 -12.44 3.77
C HIS A 97 -0.61 -12.21 5.27
N GLN A 98 0.47 -11.74 5.90
CA GLN A 98 0.57 -11.52 7.34
C GLN A 98 -0.29 -10.34 7.83
N PHE A 99 -0.69 -9.42 6.93
CA PHE A 99 -1.36 -8.17 7.31
C PHE A 99 -2.88 -8.29 7.31
N SER A 100 -3.48 -8.03 8.46
CA SER A 100 -4.89 -7.68 8.64
C SER A 100 -5.02 -6.16 8.75
N VAL A 101 -6.15 -5.59 8.33
CA VAL A 101 -6.38 -4.13 8.35
C VAL A 101 -7.73 -3.84 8.97
N VAL A 102 -7.73 -3.05 10.04
CA VAL A 102 -8.92 -2.48 10.70
C VAL A 102 -8.70 -0.99 10.96
N PHE A 103 -9.78 -0.24 11.13
CA PHE A 103 -9.71 1.20 11.42
C PHE A 103 -10.20 1.48 12.85
N LYS A 104 -9.60 2.50 13.50
CA LYS A 104 -9.93 2.88 14.89
C LYS A 104 -11.37 3.40 15.04
N ASP A 105 -11.94 4.00 13.99
CA ASP A 105 -13.31 4.47 13.92
C ASP A 105 -14.32 3.38 13.53
N GLY A 106 -13.84 2.17 13.24
CA GLY A 106 -14.68 1.02 12.92
C GLY A 106 -15.31 0.35 14.16
N PRO A 107 -16.28 -0.55 13.96
CA PRO A 107 -16.91 -1.27 15.05
C PRO A 107 -15.92 -2.23 15.71
N LEU A 108 -16.02 -2.36 17.04
CA LEU A 108 -15.15 -3.26 17.83
C LEU A 108 -15.24 -4.74 17.36
N SER A 109 -16.35 -5.13 16.75
CA SER A 109 -16.50 -6.47 16.16
C SER A 109 -15.46 -6.77 15.09
N GLU A 110 -15.06 -5.77 14.27
CA GLU A 110 -14.00 -5.95 13.26
C GLU A 110 -12.64 -6.27 13.89
N LEU A 111 -12.31 -5.64 15.01
CA LEU A 111 -11.09 -5.98 15.76
C LEU A 111 -11.17 -7.41 16.35
N HIS A 112 -12.33 -7.82 16.86
CA HIS A 112 -12.50 -9.19 17.33
C HIS A 112 -12.36 -10.21 16.20
N GLU A 113 -12.93 -9.94 15.04
CA GLU A 113 -12.80 -10.79 13.85
C GLU A 113 -11.34 -10.87 13.37
N ALA A 114 -10.62 -9.75 13.37
CA ALA A 114 -9.19 -9.72 13.05
C ALA A 114 -8.36 -10.56 14.03
N LEU A 115 -8.61 -10.45 15.33
CA LEU A 115 -7.95 -11.26 16.37
C LEU A 115 -8.27 -12.77 16.23
N GLN A 116 -9.48 -13.13 15.82
CA GLN A 116 -9.83 -14.51 15.51
C GLN A 116 -9.17 -15.02 14.24
N ALA A 117 -9.08 -14.18 13.20
CA ALA A 117 -8.47 -14.53 11.93
C ALA A 117 -6.97 -14.85 12.10
N VAL A 118 -6.22 -13.97 12.77
CA VAL A 118 -4.79 -14.23 13.04
C VAL A 118 -4.60 -15.47 13.90
N GLY A 119 -5.56 -15.78 14.75
CA GLY A 119 -5.57 -17.03 15.53
C GLY A 119 -5.68 -18.31 14.70
N ARG A 120 -6.09 -18.19 13.45
CA ARG A 120 -6.21 -19.28 12.48
C ARG A 120 -5.18 -19.15 11.35
N HIS A 121 -4.20 -18.26 11.49
CA HIS A 121 -3.24 -17.90 10.44
C HIS A 121 -3.92 -17.44 9.14
N THR A 122 -5.04 -16.73 9.27
CA THR A 122 -5.74 -16.08 8.17
C THR A 122 -5.75 -14.58 8.40
N ARG A 123 -5.82 -13.79 7.34
CA ARG A 123 -5.93 -12.34 7.44
C ARG A 123 -7.38 -11.88 7.46
N TYR A 124 -7.62 -10.75 8.10
CA TYR A 124 -8.89 -10.03 8.10
C TYR A 124 -8.72 -8.65 7.44
N LEU A 125 -9.66 -8.28 6.60
CA LEU A 125 -9.72 -6.94 6.03
C LEU A 125 -11.09 -6.36 6.37
N SER A 126 -11.11 -5.21 7.05
CA SER A 126 -12.34 -4.50 7.35
C SER A 126 -13.10 -4.14 6.07
N GLN A 127 -14.41 -3.93 6.18
CA GLN A 127 -15.22 -3.53 5.05
C GLN A 127 -14.67 -2.26 4.39
N ARG A 128 -14.27 -1.26 5.18
CA ARG A 128 -13.66 -0.02 4.69
C ARG A 128 -12.36 -0.29 3.91
N ALA A 129 -11.50 -1.21 4.37
CA ALA A 129 -10.27 -1.56 3.66
C ALA A 129 -10.58 -2.22 2.32
N LEU A 130 -11.56 -3.13 2.27
CA LEU A 130 -12.01 -3.78 1.03
C LEU A 130 -12.60 -2.77 0.03
N GLU A 131 -13.48 -1.88 0.47
CA GLU A 131 -14.07 -0.83 -0.35
C GLU A 131 -13.00 0.10 -0.92
N THR A 132 -12.02 0.48 -0.10
CA THR A 132 -10.87 1.31 -0.51
C THR A 132 -10.09 0.66 -1.65
N ILE A 133 -9.81 -0.66 -1.55
CA ILE A 133 -9.08 -1.40 -2.59
C ILE A 133 -9.89 -1.49 -3.88
N ILE A 134 -11.19 -1.80 -3.77
CA ILE A 134 -12.09 -1.97 -4.93
C ILE A 134 -12.29 -0.64 -5.65
N THR A 135 -12.54 0.44 -4.92
CA THR A 135 -12.74 1.78 -5.50
C THR A 135 -11.48 2.24 -6.25
N GLN A 136 -10.31 2.06 -5.65
CA GLN A 136 -9.05 2.40 -6.28
C GLN A 136 -8.79 1.55 -7.54
N GLN A 137 -9.14 0.28 -7.51
CA GLN A 137 -9.00 -0.59 -8.68
C GLN A 137 -9.91 -0.14 -9.82
N GLN A 138 -11.13 0.30 -9.51
CA GLN A 138 -12.04 0.87 -10.51
C GLN A 138 -11.55 2.21 -11.07
N GLU A 139 -10.87 3.03 -10.26
CA GLU A 139 -10.25 4.27 -10.72
C GLU A 139 -9.01 4.00 -11.59
N ASP A 140 -8.18 3.04 -11.22
CA ASP A 140 -7.04 2.59 -12.02
C ASP A 140 -7.52 1.97 -13.35
N ASP A 141 -8.55 1.12 -13.33
CA ASP A 141 -9.18 0.53 -14.53
C ASP A 141 -9.83 1.60 -15.43
N LYS A 142 -10.42 2.65 -14.85
CA LYS A 142 -10.94 3.80 -15.61
C LYS A 142 -9.80 4.64 -16.20
N ALA A 143 -8.74 4.88 -15.45
CA ALA A 143 -7.54 5.54 -15.95
C ALA A 143 -6.88 4.71 -17.06
N ASP A 144 -6.87 3.39 -16.92
CA ASP A 144 -6.40 2.46 -17.95
C ASP A 144 -7.28 2.46 -19.20
N ASN A 145 -8.57 2.70 -19.09
CA ASN A 145 -9.49 2.78 -20.23
C ASN A 145 -9.59 4.18 -20.89
N ILE A 146 -9.03 5.24 -20.27
CA ILE A 146 -9.02 6.60 -20.83
C ILE A 146 -8.18 6.67 -22.12
N LEU A 147 -7.08 5.91 -22.16
CA LEU A 147 -6.18 5.86 -23.31
C LEU A 147 -6.39 4.60 -24.13
N THR A 148 -6.46 4.77 -25.45
CA THR A 148 -6.38 3.63 -26.37
C THR A 148 -4.98 2.99 -26.31
N GLN A 149 -4.84 1.76 -26.82
CA GLN A 149 -3.54 1.07 -26.89
C GLN A 149 -2.47 1.93 -27.57
N THR A 150 -2.80 2.57 -28.69
CA THR A 150 -1.91 3.48 -29.41
C THR A 150 -1.49 4.68 -28.56
N GLU A 151 -2.43 5.26 -27.81
CA GLU A 151 -2.14 6.40 -26.93
C GLU A 151 -1.25 5.99 -25.75
N ARG A 152 -1.42 4.80 -25.17
CA ARG A 152 -0.54 4.24 -24.11
C ARG A 152 0.89 4.08 -24.61
N GLU A 153 1.09 3.52 -25.82
CA GLU A 153 2.41 3.36 -26.41
C GLU A 153 3.09 4.72 -26.69
N ILE A 154 2.31 5.73 -27.10
CA ILE A 154 2.82 7.08 -27.28
C ILE A 154 3.20 7.71 -25.93
N VAL A 155 2.38 7.54 -24.86
CA VAL A 155 2.71 8.01 -23.51
C VAL A 155 4.00 7.35 -23.01
N LYS A 156 4.15 6.03 -23.19
CA LYS A 156 5.39 5.32 -22.87
C LYS A 156 6.60 5.95 -23.58
N SER A 157 6.47 6.21 -24.87
CA SER A 157 7.56 6.83 -25.65
C SER A 157 7.87 8.26 -25.18
N ILE A 158 6.85 9.06 -24.82
CA ILE A 158 7.05 10.41 -24.26
C ILE A 158 7.79 10.31 -22.92
N ALA A 159 7.38 9.37 -22.07
CA ALA A 159 7.97 9.16 -20.76
C ALA A 159 9.43 8.71 -20.83
N LEU A 160 9.80 7.96 -21.85
CA LEU A 160 11.18 7.58 -22.16
C LEU A 160 11.99 8.71 -22.86
N GLY A 161 11.47 9.94 -22.89
CA GLY A 161 12.17 11.12 -23.39
C GLY A 161 12.18 11.27 -24.92
N LYS A 162 11.45 10.43 -25.68
CA LYS A 162 11.46 10.51 -27.14
C LYS A 162 10.74 11.77 -27.64
N THR A 163 11.34 12.38 -28.65
CA THR A 163 10.75 13.52 -29.36
C THR A 163 9.58 13.09 -30.25
N THR A 164 8.71 14.02 -30.60
CA THR A 164 7.57 13.75 -31.51
C THR A 164 8.06 13.20 -32.88
N LYS A 165 9.24 13.61 -33.33
CA LYS A 165 9.85 13.15 -34.61
C LYS A 165 10.31 11.69 -34.49
N GLU A 166 10.95 11.31 -33.40
CA GLU A 166 11.39 9.93 -33.15
C GLU A 166 10.19 9.00 -33.03
N ILE A 167 9.15 9.40 -32.24
CA ILE A 167 7.91 8.63 -32.12
C ILE A 167 7.24 8.44 -33.50
N ALA A 168 7.21 9.47 -34.33
CA ALA A 168 6.65 9.38 -35.68
C ALA A 168 7.42 8.40 -36.57
N ALA A 169 8.75 8.44 -36.51
CA ALA A 169 9.62 7.53 -37.26
C ALA A 169 9.43 6.06 -36.82
N GLU A 170 9.44 5.79 -35.50
CA GLU A 170 9.25 4.43 -34.95
C GLU A 170 7.87 3.84 -35.27
N ARG A 171 6.86 4.67 -35.37
CA ARG A 171 5.48 4.24 -35.64
C ARG A 171 5.09 4.30 -37.11
N PHE A 172 6.04 4.59 -37.99
CA PHE A 172 5.78 4.77 -39.42
C PHE A 172 4.61 5.74 -39.71
N SER A 173 4.53 6.82 -38.90
CA SER A 173 3.44 7.77 -38.89
C SER A 173 3.95 9.19 -39.19
N SER A 174 3.03 10.12 -39.48
CA SER A 174 3.43 11.52 -39.67
C SER A 174 3.65 12.23 -38.32
N ILE A 175 4.54 13.24 -38.32
CA ILE A 175 4.74 14.11 -37.15
C ILE A 175 3.41 14.77 -36.76
N HIS A 176 2.57 15.14 -37.72
CA HIS A 176 1.26 15.73 -37.47
C HIS A 176 0.33 14.78 -36.73
N THR A 177 0.30 13.49 -37.13
CA THR A 177 -0.48 12.45 -36.49
C THR A 177 -0.07 12.28 -35.02
N VAL A 178 1.24 12.18 -34.75
CA VAL A 178 1.75 12.04 -33.37
C VAL A 178 1.47 13.30 -32.54
N THR A 179 1.57 14.49 -33.14
CA THR A 179 1.23 15.74 -32.45
C THR A 179 -0.24 15.77 -32.03
N THR A 180 -1.14 15.30 -32.91
CA THR A 180 -2.57 15.19 -32.61
C THR A 180 -2.83 14.19 -31.48
N HIS A 181 -2.19 13.02 -31.50
CA HIS A 181 -2.27 12.05 -30.41
C HIS A 181 -1.77 12.64 -29.09
N ARG A 182 -0.60 13.31 -29.07
CA ARG A 182 -0.09 13.98 -27.85
C ARG A 182 -1.08 14.97 -27.28
N LYS A 183 -1.68 15.83 -28.12
CA LYS A 183 -2.68 16.79 -27.70
C LYS A 183 -3.92 16.13 -27.10
N ASN A 184 -4.40 15.05 -27.73
CA ASN A 184 -5.55 14.29 -27.22
C ASN A 184 -5.23 13.56 -25.92
N ILE A 185 -4.06 12.95 -25.81
CA ILE A 185 -3.56 12.29 -24.58
C ILE A 185 -3.51 13.31 -23.45
N PHE A 186 -2.86 14.44 -23.65
CA PHE A 186 -2.71 15.47 -22.60
C PHE A 186 -4.08 15.98 -22.13
N ARG A 187 -5.01 16.20 -23.05
CA ARG A 187 -6.39 16.56 -22.71
C ARG A 187 -7.12 15.47 -21.94
N LYS A 188 -7.01 14.21 -22.36
CA LYS A 188 -7.65 13.06 -21.68
C LYS A 188 -7.13 12.85 -20.26
N LEU A 189 -5.82 13.03 -20.05
CA LEU A 189 -5.15 12.86 -18.77
C LEU A 189 -5.21 14.12 -17.89
N GLY A 190 -5.67 15.26 -18.41
CA GLY A 190 -5.67 16.53 -17.68
C GLY A 190 -4.26 17.06 -17.36
N ILE A 191 -3.25 16.70 -18.19
CA ILE A 191 -1.84 17.08 -18.00
C ILE A 191 -1.40 18.12 -19.04
N ASN A 192 -0.39 18.91 -18.69
CA ASN A 192 0.10 19.99 -19.56
C ASN A 192 1.58 19.84 -19.95
N THR A 193 2.33 18.98 -19.25
CA THR A 193 3.77 18.85 -19.42
C THR A 193 4.21 17.41 -19.67
N ALA A 194 5.36 17.23 -20.33
CA ALA A 194 5.97 15.91 -20.49
C ALA A 194 6.37 15.29 -19.14
N HIS A 195 6.73 16.11 -18.15
CA HIS A 195 7.04 15.64 -16.79
C HIS A 195 5.82 15.03 -16.10
N GLU A 196 4.64 15.59 -16.30
CA GLU A 196 3.39 15.01 -15.79
C GLU A 196 3.04 13.71 -16.53
N ALA A 197 3.36 13.61 -17.81
CA ALA A 197 3.22 12.36 -18.55
C ALA A 197 4.15 11.25 -18.04
N VAL A 198 5.39 11.60 -17.62
CA VAL A 198 6.30 10.68 -16.93
C VAL A 198 5.70 10.17 -15.62
N LYS A 199 5.21 11.07 -14.78
CA LYS A 199 4.56 10.70 -13.50
C LYS A 199 3.36 9.78 -13.72
N TYR A 200 2.56 10.06 -14.75
CA TYR A 200 1.44 9.20 -15.12
C TYR A 200 1.92 7.81 -15.58
N ALA A 201 2.93 7.75 -16.47
CA ALA A 201 3.44 6.49 -17.01
C ALA A 201 4.02 5.58 -15.92
N LEU A 202 4.72 6.15 -14.92
CA LEU A 202 5.22 5.42 -13.75
C LEU A 202 4.06 4.87 -12.90
N ARG A 203 3.07 5.69 -12.57
CA ARG A 203 1.89 5.27 -11.78
C ARG A 203 1.04 4.21 -12.48
N ALA A 204 0.90 4.34 -13.81
CA ALA A 204 0.14 3.41 -14.64
C ALA A 204 0.93 2.14 -15.03
N GLY A 205 2.18 1.97 -14.53
CA GLY A 205 3.01 0.82 -14.85
C GLY A 205 3.40 0.71 -16.32
N LEU A 206 3.33 1.80 -17.07
CA LEU A 206 3.71 1.83 -18.50
C LEU A 206 5.22 1.84 -18.71
N ILE A 207 5.98 2.29 -17.70
CA ILE A 207 7.45 2.28 -17.65
C ILE A 207 7.90 1.82 -16.26
N ASP A 208 9.05 1.14 -16.20
CA ASP A 208 9.70 0.77 -14.96
C ASP A 208 10.63 1.92 -14.50
N PRO A 209 10.72 2.23 -13.18
CA PRO A 209 11.68 3.19 -12.66
C PRO A 209 13.13 2.93 -13.07
N SER A 210 13.51 1.66 -13.28
CA SER A 210 14.84 1.26 -13.75
C SER A 210 15.12 1.65 -15.20
N GLU A 211 14.10 1.86 -16.05
CA GLU A 211 14.25 2.32 -17.44
C GLU A 211 14.60 3.83 -17.52
N PHE A 212 14.61 4.54 -16.37
CA PHE A 212 14.83 5.99 -16.30
C PHE A 212 16.29 6.40 -16.03
N TYR A 213 17.13 5.45 -15.59
CA TYR A 213 18.54 5.69 -15.29
C TYR A 213 19.43 5.18 -16.43
N ILE A 214 19.42 5.90 -17.55
CA ILE A 214 20.45 5.78 -18.59
C ILE A 214 21.03 7.16 -18.88
#